data_51b418d409e4b1c3f4e3c616220e7ac9
#
_entry.id   51b418d409e4b1c3f4e3c616220e7ac9
#
_cell.length_a   1.000
_cell.length_b   1.000
_cell.length_c   1.000
_cell.angle_alpha   90.00
_cell.angle_beta   90.00
_cell.angle_gamma   90.00
#
_symmetry.space_group_name_H-M   'P 1'
#
loop_
_entity.id
_entity.type
_entity.pdbx_description
1 polymer ?
#
loop_
_entity_poly.entity_id
_entity_poly.type
_entity_poly.pdbx_seq_one_letter_code
_entity_poly.pdbx_strand_id
1 'polypeptide(L)'
;MKKLIPLLVLVGAMASQGQDWIVNFNNSNLPNTTQHPDRLVRSAPGGPGITGTNYQAVLLFAAPGGSLNPAQAPARFRVSTTLSPGTWQGGDRTLTGIGSTPGTQVQMQVAVFDINRFATYAAAVAGGGILGRSTLFTYTIPTPPLAPDAADLVNFDGFVVPEPSVIGLGLVGAAALFMLRRRKAS
;
A
#
# COMPACT_ATOMS: atom_id res chain seq x y z
N MET A 1 47.10 -38.14 -38.45
CA MET A 1 45.77 -37.47 -38.41
C MET A 1 45.51 -37.02 -36.99
N LYS A 2 45.64 -35.72 -36.71
CA LYS A 2 45.40 -35.14 -35.36
C LYS A 2 43.97 -34.69 -35.32
N LYS A 3 43.13 -35.31 -34.48
CA LYS A 3 41.72 -34.91 -34.26
C LYS A 3 41.73 -33.69 -33.33
N LEU A 4 41.35 -32.51 -33.81
CA LEU A 4 41.01 -31.34 -33.01
C LEU A 4 39.65 -31.57 -32.38
N ILE A 5 39.61 -31.57 -31.04
CA ILE A 5 38.36 -31.55 -30.27
C ILE A 5 38.00 -30.08 -30.06
N PRO A 6 36.85 -29.57 -30.50
CA PRO A 6 36.45 -28.19 -30.19
C PRO A 6 36.08 -28.12 -28.71
N LEU A 7 36.79 -27.27 -27.97
CA LEU A 7 36.47 -26.88 -26.58
C LEU A 7 35.22 -25.99 -26.63
N LEU A 8 34.06 -26.54 -26.29
CA LEU A 8 32.82 -25.77 -26.13
C LEU A 8 32.90 -24.99 -24.82
N VAL A 9 33.23 -23.71 -24.90
CA VAL A 9 33.18 -22.82 -23.75
C VAL A 9 31.72 -22.47 -23.48
N LEU A 10 31.13 -23.14 -22.48
CA LEU A 10 29.81 -22.80 -21.97
C LEU A 10 29.94 -21.50 -21.14
N VAL A 11 29.70 -20.36 -21.77
CA VAL A 11 29.52 -19.09 -21.07
C VAL A 11 28.19 -19.16 -20.38
N GLY A 12 28.18 -19.62 -19.13
CA GLY A 12 27.04 -19.53 -18.26
C GLY A 12 26.72 -18.05 -18.02
N ALA A 13 25.63 -17.57 -18.57
CA ALA A 13 25.06 -16.29 -18.16
C ALA A 13 24.74 -16.39 -16.67
N MET A 14 25.61 -15.88 -15.81
CA MET A 14 25.29 -15.62 -14.42
C MET A 14 24.16 -14.57 -14.46
N ALA A 15 22.92 -15.01 -14.29
CA ALA A 15 21.83 -14.11 -13.97
C ALA A 15 22.26 -13.40 -12.69
N SER A 16 22.63 -12.13 -12.78
CA SER A 16 22.86 -11.27 -11.63
C SER A 16 21.51 -11.26 -10.88
N GLN A 17 21.42 -12.00 -9.81
CA GLN A 17 20.34 -11.88 -8.83
C GLN A 17 20.46 -10.47 -8.29
N GLY A 18 19.72 -9.53 -8.90
CA GLY A 18 19.70 -8.14 -8.46
C GLY A 18 19.33 -8.12 -6.97
N GLN A 19 20.11 -7.38 -6.19
CA GLN A 19 19.78 -7.16 -4.79
C GLN A 19 18.42 -6.50 -4.71
N ASP A 20 17.51 -7.05 -3.89
CA ASP A 20 16.19 -6.47 -3.68
C ASP A 20 16.31 -5.08 -3.03
N TRP A 21 15.40 -4.18 -3.38
CA TRP A 21 15.34 -2.86 -2.78
C TRP A 21 14.53 -2.87 -1.48
N ILE A 22 14.95 -2.04 -0.51
CA ILE A 22 14.25 -1.85 0.75
C ILE A 22 13.63 -0.46 0.77
N VAL A 23 12.35 -0.37 1.12
CA VAL A 23 11.61 0.87 1.31
C VAL A 23 11.06 0.94 2.73
N ASN A 24 11.08 2.13 3.33
CA ASN A 24 10.48 2.35 4.64
C ASN A 24 8.98 2.57 4.52
N PHE A 25 8.20 1.60 4.99
CA PHE A 25 6.74 1.64 4.95
C PHE A 25 6.17 2.43 6.14
N ASN A 26 6.30 3.74 6.06
CA ASN A 26 5.91 4.68 7.09
C ASN A 26 5.33 5.95 6.43
N ASN A 27 4.22 6.48 6.95
CA ASN A 27 3.67 7.76 6.52
C ASN A 27 3.68 8.84 7.62
N SER A 28 4.19 8.55 8.81
CA SER A 28 4.15 9.48 9.94
C SER A 28 5.22 10.58 9.87
N ASN A 29 6.34 10.32 9.23
CA ASN A 29 7.49 11.24 9.17
C ASN A 29 7.63 11.93 7.82
N LEU A 30 6.72 11.65 6.88
CA LEU A 30 6.79 12.25 5.56
C LEU A 30 6.39 13.72 5.63
N PRO A 31 7.19 14.64 5.13
CA PRO A 31 6.81 16.04 5.07
C PRO A 31 5.65 16.23 4.10
N ASN A 32 4.67 17.05 4.48
CA ASN A 32 3.68 17.52 3.53
C ASN A 32 4.38 18.45 2.53
N THR A 33 4.16 18.21 1.24
CA THR A 33 4.69 19.05 0.16
C THR A 33 3.53 19.75 -0.55
N THR A 34 3.83 20.72 -1.41
CA THR A 34 2.81 21.34 -2.24
C THR A 34 2.11 20.34 -3.18
N GLN A 35 2.84 19.30 -3.61
CA GLN A 35 2.30 18.25 -4.47
C GLN A 35 1.55 17.16 -3.68
N HIS A 36 1.94 16.92 -2.42
CA HIS A 36 1.36 15.92 -1.53
C HIS A 36 1.02 16.55 -0.18
N PRO A 37 -0.03 17.40 -0.13
CA PRO A 37 -0.34 18.20 1.05
C PRO A 37 -0.94 17.39 2.19
N ASP A 38 -1.54 16.24 1.91
CA ASP A 38 -2.16 15.37 2.90
C ASP A 38 -1.73 13.92 2.70
N ARG A 39 -1.03 13.36 3.67
CA ARG A 39 -0.55 11.97 3.67
C ARG A 39 -1.29 11.10 4.69
N LEU A 40 -2.36 11.62 5.27
CA LEU A 40 -3.14 10.91 6.28
C LEU A 40 -4.21 10.04 5.64
N VAL A 41 -4.43 8.87 6.22
CA VAL A 41 -5.60 8.07 5.89
C VAL A 41 -6.75 8.48 6.81
N ARG A 42 -7.87 8.88 6.24
CA ARG A 42 -8.99 9.52 6.94
C ARG A 42 -10.25 8.69 6.85
N SER A 43 -11.16 8.89 7.82
CA SER A 43 -12.49 8.26 7.80
C SER A 43 -13.47 8.96 6.84
N ALA A 44 -13.23 10.25 6.53
CA ALA A 44 -14.01 11.05 5.59
C ALA A 44 -13.13 12.12 4.96
N PRO A 45 -13.50 12.72 3.82
CA PRO A 45 -12.79 13.85 3.23
C PRO A 45 -12.69 15.01 4.24
N GLY A 46 -11.46 15.48 4.52
CA GLY A 46 -11.20 16.51 5.53
C GLY A 46 -11.48 16.10 6.98
N GLY A 47 -11.90 14.85 7.20
CA GLY A 47 -12.21 14.31 8.53
C GLY A 47 -10.96 13.90 9.33
N PRO A 48 -11.16 13.34 10.53
CA PRO A 48 -10.05 12.86 11.34
C PRO A 48 -9.34 11.69 10.67
N GLY A 49 -8.04 11.54 10.98
CA GLY A 49 -7.29 10.35 10.61
C GLY A 49 -7.84 9.10 11.31
N ILE A 50 -7.84 7.96 10.63
CA ILE A 50 -8.24 6.69 11.25
C ILE A 50 -7.24 6.29 12.32
N THR A 51 -7.74 5.70 13.41
CA THR A 51 -6.94 5.26 14.55
C THR A 51 -7.34 3.86 14.99
N GLY A 52 -6.46 3.21 15.72
CA GLY A 52 -6.77 1.94 16.36
C GLY A 52 -6.10 0.73 15.68
N THR A 53 -6.09 -0.36 16.42
CA THR A 53 -5.42 -1.61 16.02
C THR A 53 -6.25 -2.45 15.04
N ASN A 54 -7.50 -2.05 14.80
CA ASN A 54 -8.44 -2.79 13.95
C ASN A 54 -8.11 -2.66 12.46
N TYR A 55 -7.40 -1.58 12.09
CA TYR A 55 -7.04 -1.32 10.69
C TYR A 55 -5.58 -1.64 10.43
N GLN A 56 -5.32 -2.19 9.27
CA GLN A 56 -3.97 -2.45 8.79
C GLN A 56 -3.77 -1.88 7.40
N ALA A 57 -2.61 -1.25 7.19
CA ALA A 57 -2.12 -0.81 5.90
C ALA A 57 -1.23 -1.89 5.28
N VAL A 58 -1.37 -2.12 3.98
CA VAL A 58 -0.52 -3.03 3.18
C VAL A 58 0.11 -2.23 2.06
N LEU A 59 1.42 -2.32 1.93
CA LEU A 59 2.12 -1.83 0.75
C LEU A 59 2.02 -2.86 -0.37
N LEU A 60 1.54 -2.43 -1.51
CA LEU A 60 1.50 -3.18 -2.76
C LEU A 60 2.53 -2.58 -3.72
N PHE A 61 3.23 -3.41 -4.47
CA PHE A 61 4.22 -2.95 -5.43
C PHE A 61 4.26 -3.83 -6.67
N ALA A 62 4.73 -3.25 -7.78
CA ALA A 62 4.97 -3.95 -9.04
C ALA A 62 6.04 -3.23 -9.86
N ALA A 63 6.68 -3.93 -10.79
CA ALA A 63 7.33 -3.28 -11.92
C ALA A 63 6.29 -2.53 -12.76
N PRO A 64 6.66 -1.48 -13.53
CA PRO A 64 5.73 -0.76 -14.38
C PRO A 64 4.93 -1.67 -15.31
N GLY A 65 3.60 -1.57 -15.26
CA GLY A 65 2.69 -2.42 -16.03
C GLY A 65 2.48 -3.83 -15.47
N GLY A 66 3.14 -4.20 -14.36
CA GLY A 66 2.98 -5.48 -13.68
C GLY A 66 1.78 -5.54 -12.74
N SER A 67 1.49 -6.73 -12.24
CA SER A 67 0.47 -6.94 -11.22
C SER A 67 1.00 -6.58 -9.84
N LEU A 68 0.22 -5.80 -9.08
CA LEU A 68 0.55 -5.40 -7.72
C LEU A 68 0.56 -6.61 -6.76
N ASN A 69 1.66 -6.77 -6.04
CA ASN A 69 1.84 -7.81 -5.03
C ASN A 69 2.11 -7.18 -3.66
N PRO A 70 1.67 -7.80 -2.56
CA PRO A 70 1.93 -7.26 -1.23
C PRO A 70 3.41 -7.38 -0.85
N ALA A 71 3.97 -6.30 -0.30
CA ALA A 71 5.31 -6.26 0.28
C ALA A 71 5.24 -6.69 1.74
N GLN A 72 5.49 -7.96 2.03
CA GLN A 72 5.56 -8.51 3.40
C GLN A 72 4.32 -8.24 4.28
N ALA A 73 4.54 -8.21 5.63
CA ALA A 73 3.46 -8.07 6.59
C ALA A 73 2.81 -6.68 6.58
N PRO A 74 1.48 -6.60 6.82
CA PRO A 74 0.78 -5.33 7.00
C PRO A 74 1.30 -4.54 8.20
N ALA A 75 1.10 -3.23 8.19
CA ALA A 75 1.38 -2.31 9.29
C ALA A 75 0.09 -1.89 10.00
N ARG A 76 0.11 -1.82 11.34
CA ARG A 76 -1.01 -1.33 12.12
C ARG A 76 -1.03 0.19 12.17
N PHE A 77 -2.22 0.77 12.17
CA PHE A 77 -2.38 2.19 12.45
C PHE A 77 -2.06 2.51 13.90
N ARG A 78 -1.61 3.74 14.13
CA ARG A 78 -1.34 4.23 15.48
C ARG A 78 -2.63 4.37 16.27
N VAL A 79 -2.58 4.05 17.55
CA VAL A 79 -3.75 4.10 18.46
C VAL A 79 -4.01 5.49 19.00
N SER A 80 -3.03 6.39 18.93
CA SER A 80 -3.13 7.73 19.52
C SER A 80 -4.01 8.64 18.68
N THR A 81 -4.97 9.27 19.32
CA THR A 81 -5.81 10.33 18.73
C THR A 81 -5.12 11.69 18.73
N THR A 82 -4.06 11.86 19.54
CA THR A 82 -3.33 13.12 19.71
C THR A 82 -2.02 13.17 18.94
N LEU A 83 -1.41 12.00 18.68
CA LEU A 83 -0.13 11.88 17.97
C LEU A 83 -0.36 11.21 16.62
N SER A 84 -0.52 12.03 15.59
CA SER A 84 -0.57 11.60 14.20
C SER A 84 -1.63 10.52 13.87
N PRO A 85 -2.93 10.79 14.10
CA PRO A 85 -4.00 9.93 13.62
C PRO A 85 -3.92 9.79 12.09
N GLY A 86 -4.33 8.65 11.54
CA GLY A 86 -4.22 8.37 10.10
C GLY A 86 -2.84 7.94 9.64
N THR A 87 -1.93 7.63 10.59
CA THR A 87 -0.58 7.20 10.27
C THR A 87 -0.29 5.79 10.77
N TRP A 88 0.68 5.16 10.13
CA TRP A 88 1.26 3.87 10.54
C TRP A 88 2.78 3.93 10.53
N GLN A 89 3.40 2.96 11.17
CA GLN A 89 4.83 2.74 11.16
C GLN A 89 5.09 1.26 10.92
N GLY A 90 5.32 0.90 9.66
CA GLY A 90 5.50 -0.49 9.24
C GLY A 90 6.95 -0.95 9.25
N GLY A 91 7.90 -0.01 9.30
CA GLY A 91 9.32 -0.33 9.13
C GLY A 91 9.66 -0.75 7.70
N ASP A 92 10.81 -1.36 7.54
CA ASP A 92 11.36 -1.72 6.24
C ASP A 92 10.55 -2.81 5.54
N ARG A 93 10.42 -2.67 4.23
CA ARG A 93 9.78 -3.63 3.32
C ARG A 93 10.68 -3.91 2.14
N THR A 94 10.93 -5.18 1.88
CA THR A 94 11.71 -5.63 0.73
C THR A 94 10.82 -5.74 -0.50
N LEU A 95 11.24 -5.11 -1.59
CA LEU A 95 10.58 -5.18 -2.89
C LEU A 95 11.24 -6.30 -3.71
N THR A 96 10.77 -7.51 -3.48
CA THR A 96 11.37 -8.72 -4.07
C THR A 96 11.22 -8.75 -5.59
N GLY A 97 12.30 -8.99 -6.29
CA GLY A 97 12.33 -9.12 -7.75
C GLY A 97 12.33 -7.79 -8.52
N ILE A 98 12.37 -6.64 -7.83
CA ILE A 98 12.48 -5.32 -8.48
C ILE A 98 13.93 -4.98 -8.82
N GLY A 99 14.88 -5.51 -8.03
CA GLY A 99 16.29 -5.12 -8.11
C GLY A 99 16.58 -3.82 -7.38
N SER A 100 17.85 -3.42 -7.34
CA SER A 100 18.32 -2.22 -6.64
C SER A 100 18.97 -1.19 -7.57
N THR A 101 18.73 -1.28 -8.88
CA THR A 101 19.34 -0.36 -9.85
C THR A 101 18.78 1.05 -9.68
N PRO A 102 19.63 2.07 -9.44
CA PRO A 102 19.19 3.46 -9.34
C PRO A 102 18.43 3.91 -10.59
N GLY A 103 17.39 4.70 -10.39
CA GLY A 103 16.50 5.16 -11.47
C GLY A 103 15.41 4.17 -11.86
N THR A 104 15.44 2.92 -11.36
CA THR A 104 14.36 1.97 -11.58
C THR A 104 13.05 2.50 -10.98
N GLN A 105 12.00 2.50 -11.80
CA GLN A 105 10.68 2.89 -11.36
C GLN A 105 9.89 1.70 -10.83
N VAL A 106 9.18 1.91 -9.72
CA VAL A 106 8.31 0.92 -9.07
C VAL A 106 6.94 1.55 -8.92
N GLN A 107 5.91 0.86 -9.38
CA GLN A 107 4.53 1.27 -9.09
C GLN A 107 4.14 0.77 -7.71
N MET A 108 3.58 1.66 -6.91
CA MET A 108 3.15 1.37 -5.55
C MET A 108 1.71 1.78 -5.31
N GLN A 109 1.07 1.10 -4.37
CA GLN A 109 -0.25 1.42 -3.85
C GLN A 109 -0.34 1.01 -2.39
N VAL A 110 -1.06 1.76 -1.58
CA VAL A 110 -1.39 1.36 -0.21
C VAL A 110 -2.85 0.94 -0.16
N ALA A 111 -3.12 -0.21 0.45
CA ALA A 111 -4.48 -0.69 0.72
C ALA A 111 -4.71 -0.78 2.23
N VAL A 112 -5.97 -0.59 2.67
CA VAL A 112 -6.38 -0.72 4.07
C VAL A 112 -7.48 -1.75 4.20
N PHE A 113 -7.41 -2.60 5.22
CA PHE A 113 -8.44 -3.57 5.57
C PHE A 113 -8.63 -3.69 7.09
N ASP A 114 -9.76 -4.27 7.50
CA ASP A 114 -10.13 -4.50 8.90
C ASP A 114 -9.68 -5.91 9.34
N ILE A 115 -8.72 -5.97 10.28
CA ILE A 115 -8.17 -7.24 10.80
C ILE A 115 -9.18 -8.05 11.62
N ASN A 116 -10.21 -7.40 12.21
CA ASN A 116 -11.24 -8.13 12.96
C ASN A 116 -12.17 -8.92 12.02
N ARG A 117 -12.27 -8.51 10.76
CA ARG A 117 -13.08 -9.20 9.75
C ARG A 117 -12.26 -10.17 8.91
N PHE A 118 -11.00 -9.84 8.65
CA PHE A 118 -10.13 -10.61 7.76
C PHE A 118 -8.72 -10.72 8.35
N ALA A 119 -8.31 -11.93 8.70
CA ALA A 119 -7.02 -12.17 9.34
C ALA A 119 -5.81 -11.83 8.46
N THR A 120 -5.99 -11.78 7.12
CA THR A 120 -4.92 -11.48 6.15
C THR A 120 -5.43 -10.58 5.03
N TYR A 121 -4.49 -9.89 4.36
CA TYR A 121 -4.81 -9.12 3.16
C TYR A 121 -5.42 -9.98 2.05
N ALA A 122 -4.91 -11.19 1.83
CA ALA A 122 -5.46 -12.10 0.81
C ALA A 122 -6.92 -12.49 1.11
N ALA A 123 -7.24 -12.77 2.37
CA ALA A 123 -8.62 -13.03 2.80
C ALA A 123 -9.53 -11.81 2.61
N ALA A 124 -9.00 -10.59 2.89
CA ALA A 124 -9.73 -9.36 2.67
C ALA A 124 -10.01 -9.10 1.18
N VAL A 125 -9.05 -9.38 0.30
CA VAL A 125 -9.25 -9.28 -1.15
C VAL A 125 -10.34 -10.26 -1.61
N ALA A 126 -10.24 -11.53 -1.23
CA ALA A 126 -11.19 -12.57 -1.62
C ALA A 126 -12.61 -12.31 -1.09
N GLY A 127 -12.73 -11.74 0.11
CA GLY A 127 -14.00 -11.45 0.78
C GLY A 127 -14.56 -10.04 0.51
N GLY A 128 -13.97 -9.25 -0.39
CA GLY A 128 -14.41 -7.88 -0.66
C GLY A 128 -14.22 -6.92 0.53
N GLY A 129 -13.27 -7.21 1.40
CA GLY A 129 -13.03 -6.50 2.66
C GLY A 129 -11.99 -5.38 2.61
N ILE A 130 -11.57 -4.98 1.42
CA ILE A 130 -10.69 -3.82 1.26
C ILE A 130 -11.51 -2.56 1.48
N LEU A 131 -11.16 -1.79 2.49
CA LEU A 131 -11.89 -0.59 2.90
C LEU A 131 -11.53 0.63 2.05
N GLY A 132 -10.27 0.72 1.60
CA GLY A 132 -9.79 1.80 0.75
C GLY A 132 -8.42 1.51 0.15
N ARG A 133 -8.09 2.26 -0.91
CA ARG A 133 -6.80 2.21 -1.59
C ARG A 133 -6.35 3.62 -1.93
N SER A 134 -5.04 3.86 -1.84
CA SER A 134 -4.47 5.08 -2.41
C SER A 134 -4.58 5.06 -3.94
N THR A 135 -4.36 6.20 -4.56
CA THR A 135 -3.96 6.25 -5.97
C THR A 135 -2.67 5.44 -6.17
N LEU A 136 -2.45 4.97 -7.40
CA LEU A 136 -1.14 4.45 -7.80
C LEU A 136 -0.14 5.59 -7.77
N PHE A 137 1.03 5.38 -7.20
CA PHE A 137 2.14 6.33 -7.23
C PHE A 137 3.42 5.64 -7.68
N THR A 138 4.31 6.41 -8.27
CA THR A 138 5.61 5.91 -8.73
C THR A 138 6.68 6.23 -7.69
N TYR A 139 7.41 5.21 -7.28
CA TYR A 139 8.62 5.32 -6.50
C TYR A 139 9.82 5.09 -7.43
N THR A 140 10.81 5.97 -7.38
CA THR A 140 12.05 5.79 -8.15
C THR A 140 13.18 5.44 -7.20
N ILE A 141 13.87 4.32 -7.46
CA ILE A 141 15.00 3.90 -6.64
C ILE A 141 16.08 4.98 -6.71
N PRO A 142 16.46 5.58 -5.57
CA PRO A 142 17.37 6.72 -5.57
C PRO A 142 18.80 6.33 -5.91
N THR A 143 19.58 7.32 -6.37
CA THR A 143 21.02 7.16 -6.66
C THR A 143 21.83 7.39 -5.39
N PRO A 144 22.80 6.54 -5.06
CA PRO A 144 23.76 6.79 -3.98
C PRO A 144 24.62 8.06 -4.21
N PRO A 145 25.03 8.78 -3.13
CA PRO A 145 24.74 8.49 -1.73
C PRO A 145 23.29 8.77 -1.37
N LEU A 146 22.67 7.86 -0.61
CA LEU A 146 21.27 7.98 -0.23
C LEU A 146 21.09 9.08 0.81
N ALA A 147 20.11 9.98 0.57
CA ALA A 147 19.61 10.84 1.63
C ALA A 147 18.90 9.99 2.71
N PRO A 148 18.86 10.45 3.97
CA PRO A 148 18.23 9.70 5.06
C PRO A 148 16.79 9.28 4.77
N ASP A 149 16.04 10.09 4.00
CA ASP A 149 14.64 9.87 3.67
C ASP A 149 14.41 9.22 2.29
N ALA A 150 15.48 8.79 1.62
CA ALA A 150 15.41 8.28 0.25
C ALA A 150 14.59 6.97 0.14
N ALA A 151 14.48 6.22 1.23
CA ALA A 151 13.67 5.00 1.30
C ALA A 151 12.20 5.26 1.64
N ASP A 152 11.80 6.50 1.91
CA ASP A 152 10.44 6.84 2.31
C ASP A 152 9.46 6.90 1.10
N LEU A 153 8.17 6.79 1.38
CA LEU A 153 7.11 6.82 0.37
C LEU A 153 6.83 8.27 -0.12
N VAL A 154 7.81 8.89 -0.75
CA VAL A 154 7.81 10.34 -1.06
C VAL A 154 6.65 10.83 -1.92
N ASN A 155 6.09 9.99 -2.79
CA ASN A 155 4.99 10.32 -3.70
C ASN A 155 3.63 9.76 -3.22
N PHE A 156 3.55 9.36 -1.96
CA PHE A 156 2.32 8.85 -1.38
C PHE A 156 1.38 10.00 -1.01
N ASP A 157 0.12 9.91 -1.46
CA ASP A 157 -0.99 10.72 -1.00
C ASP A 157 -1.91 9.94 -0.09
N GLY A 158 -2.42 10.60 0.95
CA GLY A 158 -3.45 10.06 1.82
C GLY A 158 -4.74 9.78 1.07
N PHE A 159 -5.63 9.02 1.68
CA PHE A 159 -6.91 8.66 1.09
C PHE A 159 -7.98 8.44 2.15
N VAL A 160 -9.22 8.32 1.70
CA VAL A 160 -10.37 8.11 2.58
C VAL A 160 -10.70 6.62 2.66
N VAL A 161 -10.90 6.16 3.88
CA VAL A 161 -11.39 4.83 4.22
C VAL A 161 -12.72 5.02 4.98
N PRO A 162 -13.88 4.89 4.33
CA PRO A 162 -15.17 5.04 5.01
C PRO A 162 -15.30 4.03 6.16
N GLU A 163 -15.71 4.49 7.33
CA GLU A 163 -15.99 3.57 8.44
C GLU A 163 -17.15 2.63 8.07
N PRO A 164 -17.04 1.31 8.37
CA PRO A 164 -18.08 0.34 8.03
C PRO A 164 -19.47 0.69 8.56
N SER A 165 -19.53 1.39 9.71
CA SER A 165 -20.78 1.86 10.34
C SER A 165 -21.54 2.88 9.49
N VAL A 166 -20.85 3.75 8.76
CA VAL A 166 -21.49 4.77 7.91
C VAL A 166 -22.20 4.14 6.72
N ILE A 167 -21.57 3.14 6.09
CA ILE A 167 -22.18 2.40 4.98
C ILE A 167 -23.38 1.58 5.47
N GLY A 168 -23.24 0.88 6.60
CA GLY A 168 -24.34 0.10 7.21
C GLY A 168 -25.52 0.97 7.60
N LEU A 169 -25.28 2.10 8.24
CA LEU A 169 -26.31 3.05 8.67
C LEU A 169 -27.03 3.69 7.47
N GLY A 170 -26.29 4.03 6.41
CA GLY A 170 -26.85 4.54 5.17
C GLY A 170 -27.80 3.55 4.48
N LEU A 171 -27.44 2.27 4.41
CA LEU A 171 -28.30 1.22 3.86
C LEU A 171 -29.55 0.97 4.71
N VAL A 172 -29.42 0.92 6.04
CA VAL A 172 -30.55 0.78 6.97
C VAL A 172 -31.49 2.00 6.87
N GLY A 173 -30.94 3.21 6.80
CA GLY A 173 -31.71 4.44 6.62
C GLY A 173 -32.48 4.45 5.29
N ALA A 174 -31.84 4.05 4.19
CA ALA A 174 -32.49 3.94 2.88
C ALA A 174 -33.60 2.89 2.88
N ALA A 175 -33.36 1.72 3.48
CA ALA A 175 -34.38 0.66 3.60
C ALA A 175 -35.62 1.12 4.44
N ALA A 176 -35.37 1.82 5.56
CA ALA A 176 -36.43 2.39 6.40
C ALA A 176 -37.26 3.43 5.64
N LEU A 177 -36.64 4.33 4.88
CA LEU A 177 -37.34 5.31 4.03
C LEU A 177 -38.18 4.64 2.94
N PHE A 178 -37.68 3.56 2.33
CA PHE A 178 -38.45 2.78 1.34
C PHE A 178 -39.67 2.11 1.94
N MET A 179 -39.55 1.56 3.15
CA MET A 179 -40.69 0.94 3.86
C MET A 179 -41.74 1.98 4.27
N LEU A 180 -41.32 3.16 4.72
CA LEU A 180 -42.25 4.26 5.06
C LEU A 180 -43.01 4.81 3.83
N ARG A 181 -42.37 4.88 2.67
CA ARG A 181 -43.04 5.28 1.40
C ARG A 181 -44.10 4.27 0.97
N ARG A 182 -43.81 2.96 1.09
CA ARG A 182 -44.81 1.92 0.74
C ARG A 182 -46.06 1.98 1.61
N ARG A 183 -45.91 2.28 2.92
CA ARG A 183 -47.08 2.39 3.83
C ARG A 183 -47.99 3.59 3.56
N LYS A 184 -47.47 4.66 2.92
CA LYS A 184 -48.29 5.84 2.54
C LYS A 184 -49.03 5.67 1.20
N ALA A 185 -48.68 4.67 0.41
CA ALA A 185 -49.27 4.40 -0.90
C ALA A 185 -50.37 3.32 -0.88
N SER A 186 -50.64 2.73 0.29
CA SER A 186 -51.78 1.84 0.61
C SER A 186 -52.79 2.57 1.47
#